data_1742ad8d6097a972e272a7831542f385
#
_entry.id   1742ad8d6097a972e272a7831542f385
#
_cell.length_a   1.000
_cell.length_b   1.000
_cell.length_c   1.000
_cell.angle_alpha   90.00
_cell.angle_beta   90.00
_cell.angle_gamma   90.00
#
_symmetry.space_group_name_H-M   'P 1'
#
loop_
_entity.id
_entity.type
_entity.pdbx_description
1 polymer ?
#
loop_
_entity_poly.entity_id
_entity_poly.type
_entity_poly.pdbx_seq_one_letter_code
_entity_poly.pdbx_strand_id
1 'polypeptide(L)'
;MAVREELLRNIRSVEPYVPGEQPQHKVVKLNTNENPYPPAPGVERVLKEMDTDRFRLYPDPTADELVGSLADYYGVGKDQVFVGVGSDDVISMCFLTFFNSDLPILFPDITYSFYKVWAELYRIPYHCPELDENFKIVKEDYYAENGGIIFPNPNAPTAIYEDLEFVEDILKQNRNSIVIVDEAYIDFAGRSAMELIDKYDNLIVTQTFSKARSMAGMRIGYAISNPDLIRCLNDVKYSFNSYTMNQTALACGVEAVKDKVYFEEGVRKIVETREWAKEELLKLGFVFPDAKANFIFARHPKVDANELFQALKENNIFVRHWNAPRIDQYLRITIGTREEMETLFDFLRTYIKEK
;
A
#
# COMPACT_ATOMS: atom_id res chain seq x y z
N MET A 1 -19.08 -27.20 22.42
CA MET A 1 -18.60 -28.48 21.86
C MET A 1 -17.46 -28.17 20.92
N ALA A 2 -16.28 -28.78 21.09
CA ALA A 2 -15.15 -28.56 20.15
C ALA A 2 -15.44 -29.23 18.80
N VAL A 3 -14.95 -28.64 17.71
CA VAL A 3 -15.05 -29.24 16.36
C VAL A 3 -14.21 -30.51 16.32
N ARG A 4 -14.74 -31.58 15.71
CA ARG A 4 -14.02 -32.86 15.58
C ARG A 4 -12.81 -32.72 14.68
N GLU A 5 -11.73 -33.45 15.00
CA GLU A 5 -10.44 -33.38 14.29
C GLU A 5 -10.57 -33.77 12.80
N GLU A 6 -11.43 -34.73 12.47
CA GLU A 6 -11.68 -35.15 11.09
C GLU A 6 -12.26 -34.00 10.23
N LEU A 7 -13.06 -33.11 10.81
CA LEU A 7 -13.57 -31.92 10.12
C LEU A 7 -12.47 -30.90 9.92
N LEU A 8 -11.61 -30.69 10.92
CA LEU A 8 -10.51 -29.72 10.84
C LEU A 8 -9.52 -30.03 9.73
N ARG A 9 -9.30 -31.32 9.40
CA ARG A 9 -8.41 -31.74 8.30
C ARG A 9 -8.84 -31.22 6.92
N ASN A 10 -10.11 -30.91 6.75
CA ASN A 10 -10.69 -30.42 5.49
C ASN A 10 -10.88 -28.90 5.49
N ILE A 11 -10.49 -28.22 6.56
CA ILE A 11 -10.58 -26.76 6.66
C ILE A 11 -9.25 -26.15 6.24
N ARG A 12 -9.31 -25.10 5.41
CA ARG A 12 -8.12 -24.34 5.03
C ARG A 12 -7.50 -23.68 6.26
N SER A 13 -6.24 -23.94 6.49
CA SER A 13 -5.43 -23.29 7.52
C SER A 13 -4.46 -22.33 6.86
N VAL A 14 -4.45 -21.08 7.31
CA VAL A 14 -3.52 -20.03 6.89
C VAL A 14 -3.10 -19.21 8.11
N GLU A 15 -1.92 -18.65 8.10
CA GLU A 15 -1.51 -17.65 9.07
C GLU A 15 -2.02 -16.28 8.60
N PRO A 16 -2.95 -15.64 9.34
CA PRO A 16 -3.55 -14.41 8.88
C PRO A 16 -2.59 -13.22 9.07
N TYR A 17 -2.78 -12.19 8.27
CA TYR A 17 -2.15 -10.89 8.49
C TYR A 17 -2.53 -10.30 9.84
N VAL A 18 -1.55 -9.72 10.53
CA VAL A 18 -1.76 -9.00 11.81
C VAL A 18 -1.80 -7.50 11.55
N PRO A 19 -2.99 -6.87 11.61
CA PRO A 19 -3.12 -5.44 11.37
C PRO A 19 -2.41 -4.61 12.45
N GLY A 20 -2.13 -3.34 12.12
CA GLY A 20 -1.67 -2.37 13.10
C GLY A 20 -2.71 -2.09 14.17
N GLU A 21 -2.25 -1.78 15.38
CA GLU A 21 -3.13 -1.47 16.50
C GLU A 21 -4.02 -0.25 16.20
N GLN A 22 -5.30 -0.33 16.59
CA GLN A 22 -6.29 0.73 16.42
C GLN A 22 -6.72 1.25 17.81
N PRO A 23 -6.06 2.32 18.33
CA PRO A 23 -6.40 2.90 19.63
C PRO A 23 -7.85 3.41 19.66
N GLN A 24 -8.56 3.16 20.77
CA GLN A 24 -9.96 3.59 20.98
C GLN A 24 -10.07 4.94 21.71
N HIS A 25 -8.95 5.61 21.96
CA HIS A 25 -8.89 6.93 22.60
C HIS A 25 -8.01 7.86 21.76
N LYS A 26 -8.01 9.16 22.07
CA LYS A 26 -7.23 10.14 21.33
C LYS A 26 -5.73 9.94 21.58
N VAL A 27 -4.99 9.75 20.52
CA VAL A 27 -3.53 9.54 20.51
C VAL A 27 -2.88 10.28 19.34
N VAL A 28 -1.57 10.38 19.32
CA VAL A 28 -0.79 10.70 18.13
C VAL A 28 -0.58 9.40 17.34
N LYS A 29 -1.36 9.21 16.27
CA LYS A 29 -1.46 7.96 15.53
C LYS A 29 -0.57 7.93 14.30
N LEU A 30 0.63 7.38 14.45
CA LEU A 30 1.68 7.32 13.42
C LEU A 30 2.06 5.87 13.03
N ASN A 31 1.11 4.92 13.06
CA ASN A 31 1.41 3.49 12.93
C ASN A 31 0.86 2.79 11.68
N THR A 32 -0.15 3.33 10.98
CA THR A 32 -0.84 2.66 9.87
C THR A 32 -0.80 3.41 8.54
N ASN A 33 0.06 4.41 8.42
CA ASN A 33 0.30 5.19 7.20
C ASN A 33 -0.98 5.87 6.66
N GLU A 34 -1.87 6.29 7.57
CA GLU A 34 -3.04 7.07 7.21
C GLU A 34 -2.63 8.51 6.89
N ASN A 35 -3.39 9.17 6.04
CA ASN A 35 -3.21 10.58 5.75
C ASN A 35 -3.76 11.40 6.93
N PRO A 36 -3.01 12.37 7.49
CA PRO A 36 -3.48 13.16 8.63
C PRO A 36 -4.49 14.24 8.24
N TYR A 37 -4.69 14.50 6.95
CA TYR A 37 -5.64 15.49 6.43
C TYR A 37 -6.94 14.82 5.97
N PRO A 38 -8.09 15.54 6.00
CA PRO A 38 -9.36 15.01 5.53
C PRO A 38 -9.34 14.73 4.01
N PRO A 39 -10.30 13.96 3.47
CA PRO A 39 -10.47 13.80 2.03
C PRO A 39 -10.94 15.11 1.38
N ALA A 40 -10.94 15.15 0.03
CA ALA A 40 -11.39 16.30 -0.74
C ALA A 40 -12.80 16.77 -0.34
N PRO A 41 -13.08 18.10 -0.31
CA PRO A 41 -14.37 18.66 0.14
C PRO A 41 -15.59 18.10 -0.60
N GLY A 42 -15.43 17.68 -1.87
CA GLY A 42 -16.47 17.01 -2.65
C GLY A 42 -16.96 15.72 -2.03
N VAL A 43 -16.10 14.99 -1.32
CA VAL A 43 -16.46 13.76 -0.61
C VAL A 43 -17.46 14.03 0.51
N GLU A 44 -17.23 15.07 1.32
CA GLU A 44 -18.18 15.47 2.37
C GLU A 44 -19.52 15.89 1.79
N ARG A 45 -19.52 16.64 0.68
CA ARG A 45 -20.76 17.06 -0.02
C ARG A 45 -21.55 15.83 -0.45
N VAL A 46 -20.95 14.86 -1.13
CA VAL A 46 -21.61 13.63 -1.55
C VAL A 46 -22.25 12.89 -0.38
N LEU A 47 -21.55 12.77 0.74
CA LEU A 47 -22.07 12.07 1.93
C LEU A 47 -23.29 12.79 2.53
N LYS A 48 -23.32 14.12 2.51
CA LYS A 48 -24.45 14.91 3.02
C LYS A 48 -25.68 14.90 2.11
N GLU A 49 -25.47 14.80 0.80
CA GLU A 49 -26.52 14.88 -0.22
C GLU A 49 -27.01 13.50 -0.69
N MET A 50 -26.41 12.41 -0.18
CA MET A 50 -26.71 11.07 -0.65
C MET A 50 -28.13 10.64 -0.31
N ASP A 51 -28.88 10.23 -1.34
CA ASP A 51 -30.21 9.64 -1.17
C ASP A 51 -30.12 8.22 -0.62
N THR A 52 -30.54 8.04 0.63
CA THR A 52 -30.48 6.74 1.32
C THR A 52 -31.46 5.70 0.74
N ASP A 53 -32.53 6.08 0.01
CA ASP A 53 -33.40 5.14 -0.67
C ASP A 53 -32.67 4.31 -1.73
N ARG A 54 -31.59 4.83 -2.28
CA ARG A 54 -30.73 4.11 -3.23
C ARG A 54 -30.05 2.89 -2.63
N PHE A 55 -29.85 2.82 -1.31
CA PHE A 55 -29.17 1.68 -0.66
C PHE A 55 -29.96 0.37 -0.73
N ARG A 56 -31.24 0.39 -1.05
CA ARG A 56 -32.03 -0.81 -1.33
C ARG A 56 -31.71 -1.46 -2.68
N LEU A 57 -30.95 -0.78 -3.54
CA LEU A 57 -30.56 -1.24 -4.87
C LEU A 57 -29.09 -1.67 -4.87
N TYR A 58 -28.77 -2.66 -5.69
CA TYR A 58 -27.38 -3.00 -5.94
C TYR A 58 -26.63 -1.83 -6.59
N PRO A 59 -25.33 -1.63 -6.27
CA PRO A 59 -24.50 -0.65 -6.96
C PRO A 59 -24.22 -1.06 -8.41
N ASP A 60 -23.66 -0.14 -9.21
CA ASP A 60 -23.15 -0.46 -10.53
C ASP A 60 -22.02 -1.49 -10.44
N PRO A 61 -22.16 -2.70 -11.02
CA PRO A 61 -21.14 -3.74 -10.96
C PRO A 61 -19.89 -3.39 -11.77
N THR A 62 -20.00 -2.50 -12.74
CA THR A 62 -18.89 -2.04 -13.59
C THR A 62 -18.13 -0.87 -12.99
N ALA A 63 -18.73 -0.19 -11.99
CA ALA A 63 -18.20 1.05 -11.41
C ALA A 63 -17.86 2.11 -12.48
N ASP A 64 -18.66 2.19 -13.55
CA ASP A 64 -18.36 2.90 -14.80
C ASP A 64 -17.97 4.37 -14.60
N GLU A 65 -18.63 5.07 -13.66
CA GLU A 65 -18.32 6.48 -13.39
C GLU A 65 -16.94 6.65 -12.73
N LEU A 66 -16.60 5.79 -11.77
CA LEU A 66 -15.28 5.82 -11.11
C LEU A 66 -14.17 5.38 -12.07
N VAL A 67 -14.41 4.30 -12.83
CA VAL A 67 -13.50 3.83 -13.88
C VAL A 67 -13.25 4.93 -14.91
N GLY A 68 -14.32 5.61 -15.37
CA GLY A 68 -14.21 6.73 -16.30
C GLY A 68 -13.39 7.91 -15.72
N SER A 69 -13.65 8.27 -14.47
CA SER A 69 -12.92 9.35 -13.80
C SER A 69 -11.43 9.04 -13.64
N LEU A 70 -11.08 7.79 -13.34
CA LEU A 70 -9.68 7.34 -13.26
C LEU A 70 -9.03 7.31 -14.65
N ALA A 71 -9.75 6.81 -15.67
CA ALA A 71 -9.27 6.77 -17.04
C ALA A 71 -8.95 8.18 -17.56
N ASP A 72 -9.85 9.14 -17.35
CA ASP A 72 -9.64 10.56 -17.69
C ASP A 72 -8.46 11.18 -16.93
N TYR A 73 -8.32 10.86 -15.63
CA TYR A 73 -7.24 11.38 -14.78
C TYR A 73 -5.85 10.92 -15.25
N TYR A 74 -5.73 9.64 -15.66
CA TYR A 74 -4.46 9.07 -16.13
C TYR A 74 -4.26 9.17 -17.65
N GLY A 75 -5.29 9.57 -18.42
CA GLY A 75 -5.22 9.65 -19.87
C GLY A 75 -5.19 8.28 -20.56
N VAL A 76 -5.85 7.28 -19.98
CA VAL A 76 -5.94 5.89 -20.49
C VAL A 76 -7.38 5.52 -20.90
N GLY A 77 -7.56 4.37 -21.54
CA GLY A 77 -8.89 3.84 -21.84
C GLY A 77 -9.60 3.30 -20.58
N LYS A 78 -10.94 3.33 -20.55
CA LYS A 78 -11.73 2.69 -19.49
C LYS A 78 -11.45 1.17 -19.38
N ASP A 79 -11.16 0.53 -20.50
CA ASP A 79 -10.81 -0.88 -20.59
C ASP A 79 -9.40 -1.21 -20.04
N GLN A 80 -8.64 -0.18 -19.69
CA GLN A 80 -7.34 -0.28 -19.01
C GLN A 80 -7.45 -0.14 -17.48
N VAL A 81 -8.64 0.12 -16.92
CA VAL A 81 -8.82 0.40 -15.48
C VAL A 81 -9.68 -0.66 -14.81
N PHE A 82 -9.19 -1.21 -13.72
CA PHE A 82 -9.90 -2.11 -12.81
C PHE A 82 -10.04 -1.47 -11.43
N VAL A 83 -11.19 -1.60 -10.78
CA VAL A 83 -11.42 -1.09 -9.40
C VAL A 83 -11.88 -2.20 -8.46
N GLY A 84 -11.47 -2.11 -7.19
CA GLY A 84 -11.80 -3.06 -6.14
C GLY A 84 -11.88 -2.43 -4.74
N VAL A 85 -12.17 -3.25 -3.74
CA VAL A 85 -12.41 -2.81 -2.35
C VAL A 85 -11.08 -2.61 -1.60
N GLY A 86 -10.33 -1.59 -2.01
CA GLY A 86 -8.96 -1.31 -1.58
C GLY A 86 -7.92 -2.06 -2.41
N SER A 87 -6.67 -1.62 -2.32
CA SER A 87 -5.57 -2.30 -3.02
C SER A 87 -5.38 -3.76 -2.59
N ASP A 88 -5.76 -4.10 -1.35
CA ASP A 88 -5.72 -5.49 -0.88
C ASP A 88 -6.60 -6.42 -1.72
N ASP A 89 -7.84 -6.00 -2.02
CA ASP A 89 -8.74 -6.74 -2.89
C ASP A 89 -8.19 -6.80 -4.33
N VAL A 90 -7.73 -5.68 -4.86
CA VAL A 90 -7.16 -5.60 -6.22
C VAL A 90 -5.96 -6.52 -6.38
N ILE A 91 -5.00 -6.47 -5.45
CA ILE A 91 -3.79 -7.32 -5.49
C ILE A 91 -4.15 -8.79 -5.28
N SER A 92 -5.08 -9.08 -4.35
CA SER A 92 -5.58 -10.45 -4.14
C SER A 92 -6.23 -11.02 -5.41
N MET A 93 -7.01 -10.20 -6.15
CA MET A 93 -7.54 -10.60 -7.47
C MET A 93 -6.43 -10.79 -8.50
N CYS A 94 -5.37 -9.98 -8.50
CA CYS A 94 -4.21 -10.17 -9.36
C CYS A 94 -3.52 -11.52 -9.07
N PHE A 95 -3.32 -11.88 -7.80
CA PHE A 95 -2.74 -13.18 -7.42
C PHE A 95 -3.59 -14.34 -7.94
N LEU A 96 -4.91 -14.26 -7.75
CA LEU A 96 -5.83 -15.29 -8.19
C LEU A 96 -5.91 -15.41 -9.73
N THR A 97 -5.75 -14.29 -10.44
CA THR A 97 -5.88 -14.24 -11.89
C THR A 97 -4.60 -14.66 -12.62
N PHE A 98 -3.43 -14.16 -12.17
CA PHE A 98 -2.21 -14.23 -12.98
C PHE A 98 -1.16 -15.23 -12.49
N PHE A 99 -1.19 -15.64 -11.23
CA PHE A 99 -0.16 -16.48 -10.64
C PHE A 99 -0.62 -17.93 -10.53
N ASN A 100 -0.84 -18.57 -11.69
CA ASN A 100 -1.41 -19.93 -11.79
C ASN A 100 -0.45 -20.96 -12.39
N SER A 101 0.84 -20.65 -12.50
CA SER A 101 1.86 -21.62 -12.95
C SER A 101 2.46 -22.39 -11.78
N ASP A 102 3.20 -23.48 -12.09
CA ASP A 102 3.97 -24.23 -11.09
C ASP A 102 5.29 -23.53 -10.71
N LEU A 103 5.65 -22.44 -11.40
CA LEU A 103 6.85 -21.67 -11.10
C LEU A 103 6.60 -20.73 -9.92
N PRO A 104 7.61 -20.49 -9.07
CA PRO A 104 7.47 -19.57 -7.95
C PRO A 104 7.30 -18.13 -8.42
N ILE A 105 6.39 -17.38 -7.79
CA ILE A 105 6.37 -15.91 -7.91
C ILE A 105 7.46 -15.30 -7.05
N LEU A 106 7.94 -14.11 -7.44
CA LEU A 106 9.02 -13.41 -6.73
C LEU A 106 8.51 -12.13 -6.10
N PHE A 107 8.89 -11.91 -4.83
CA PHE A 107 8.69 -10.63 -4.13
C PHE A 107 9.73 -10.48 -3.03
N PRO A 108 10.13 -9.24 -2.61
CA PRO A 108 11.19 -9.05 -1.62
C PRO A 108 10.89 -9.71 -0.27
N ASP A 109 11.92 -10.15 0.44
CA ASP A 109 11.81 -10.76 1.78
C ASP A 109 11.28 -9.79 2.84
N ILE A 110 11.67 -8.52 2.76
CA ILE A 110 11.20 -7.44 3.64
C ILE A 110 10.32 -6.50 2.81
N THR A 111 9.02 -6.80 2.80
CA THR A 111 8.03 -6.08 2.00
C THR A 111 6.63 -6.12 2.63
N TYR A 112 5.60 -5.79 1.86
CA TYR A 112 4.21 -5.86 2.31
C TYR A 112 3.83 -7.31 2.62
N SER A 113 3.63 -7.59 3.90
CA SER A 113 3.49 -8.97 4.40
C SER A 113 2.25 -9.73 3.88
N PHE A 114 1.28 -9.05 3.29
CA PHE A 114 0.13 -9.69 2.67
C PHE A 114 0.48 -10.51 1.41
N TYR A 115 1.56 -10.21 0.71
CA TYR A 115 1.95 -11.00 -0.47
C TYR A 115 2.16 -12.48 -0.10
N LYS A 116 2.86 -12.73 0.99
CA LYS A 116 3.03 -14.09 1.53
C LYS A 116 1.70 -14.72 1.92
N VAL A 117 0.82 -13.96 2.60
CA VAL A 117 -0.50 -14.44 3.03
C VAL A 117 -1.35 -14.87 1.83
N TRP A 118 -1.38 -14.07 0.75
CA TRP A 118 -2.12 -14.45 -0.46
C TRP A 118 -1.48 -15.63 -1.19
N ALA A 119 -0.14 -15.69 -1.30
CA ALA A 119 0.53 -16.82 -1.90
C ALA A 119 0.18 -18.13 -1.17
N GLU A 120 0.22 -18.14 0.16
CA GLU A 120 -0.18 -19.29 0.97
C GLU A 120 -1.68 -19.60 0.86
N LEU A 121 -2.54 -18.57 0.91
CA LEU A 121 -3.99 -18.72 0.80
C LEU A 121 -4.39 -19.37 -0.54
N TYR A 122 -3.77 -18.96 -1.62
CA TYR A 122 -4.05 -19.48 -2.98
C TYR A 122 -3.19 -20.67 -3.37
N ARG A 123 -2.22 -21.07 -2.52
CA ARG A 123 -1.27 -22.17 -2.77
C ARG A 123 -0.37 -21.91 -3.99
N ILE A 124 0.03 -20.67 -4.14
CA ILE A 124 0.96 -20.22 -5.16
C ILE A 124 2.38 -20.43 -4.63
N PRO A 125 3.26 -21.15 -5.36
CA PRO A 125 4.66 -21.23 -4.96
C PRO A 125 5.31 -19.84 -5.02
N TYR A 126 6.18 -19.55 -4.06
CA TYR A 126 6.86 -18.25 -4.02
C TYR A 126 8.31 -18.39 -3.55
N HIS A 127 9.12 -17.44 -3.94
CA HIS A 127 10.46 -17.22 -3.44
C HIS A 127 10.63 -15.73 -3.11
N CYS A 128 11.33 -15.44 -1.99
CA CYS A 128 11.54 -14.08 -1.52
C CYS A 128 13.04 -13.74 -1.62
N PRO A 129 13.49 -13.11 -2.73
CA PRO A 129 14.86 -12.60 -2.81
C PRO A 129 15.14 -11.61 -1.68
N GLU A 130 16.32 -11.72 -1.06
CA GLU A 130 16.73 -10.85 0.03
C GLU A 130 17.04 -9.44 -0.49
N LEU A 131 16.56 -8.42 0.21
CA LEU A 131 17.04 -7.07 0.00
C LEU A 131 18.52 -6.96 0.41
N ASP A 132 19.27 -6.09 -0.23
CA ASP A 132 20.66 -5.83 0.13
C ASP A 132 20.81 -5.26 1.56
N GLU A 133 22.03 -4.98 1.99
CA GLU A 133 22.34 -4.40 3.30
C GLU A 133 21.72 -3.01 3.51
N ASN A 134 21.37 -2.29 2.42
CA ASN A 134 20.75 -0.99 2.42
C ASN A 134 19.21 -1.07 2.17
N PHE A 135 18.65 -2.27 2.25
CA PHE A 135 17.23 -2.56 1.97
C PHE A 135 16.76 -2.28 0.53
N LYS A 136 17.66 -2.27 -0.44
CA LYS A 136 17.33 -2.15 -1.87
C LYS A 136 17.09 -3.50 -2.51
N ILE A 137 16.24 -3.51 -3.52
CA ILE A 137 16.02 -4.69 -4.36
C ILE A 137 17.26 -4.94 -5.21
N VAL A 138 17.77 -6.18 -5.17
CA VAL A 138 18.83 -6.66 -6.07
C VAL A 138 18.14 -7.19 -7.33
N LYS A 139 18.11 -6.40 -8.38
CA LYS A 139 17.30 -6.68 -9.59
C LYS A 139 17.69 -7.97 -10.31
N GLU A 140 18.96 -8.35 -10.24
CA GLU A 140 19.51 -9.56 -10.84
C GLU A 140 18.86 -10.84 -10.29
N ASP A 141 18.40 -10.82 -9.04
CA ASP A 141 17.70 -11.94 -8.38
C ASP A 141 16.30 -12.17 -8.97
N TYR A 142 15.79 -11.21 -9.76
CA TYR A 142 14.48 -11.27 -10.44
C TYR A 142 14.58 -11.65 -11.93
N TYR A 143 15.78 -12.01 -12.44
CA TYR A 143 15.94 -12.37 -13.85
C TYR A 143 15.76 -13.86 -14.12
N ALA A 144 15.73 -14.70 -13.08
CA ALA A 144 15.44 -16.11 -13.22
C ALA A 144 14.01 -16.36 -13.72
N GLU A 145 13.79 -17.50 -14.40
CA GLU A 145 12.44 -17.92 -14.79
C GLU A 145 11.53 -18.03 -13.58
N ASN A 146 10.33 -17.44 -13.68
CA ASN A 146 9.42 -17.27 -12.54
C ASN A 146 7.96 -17.30 -12.98
N GLY A 147 7.05 -17.50 -12.02
CA GLY A 147 5.60 -17.51 -12.21
C GLY A 147 4.94 -16.12 -12.19
N GLY A 148 5.73 -15.09 -11.97
CA GLY A 148 5.30 -13.69 -11.85
C GLY A 148 6.10 -12.93 -10.80
N ILE A 149 6.02 -11.61 -10.84
CA ILE A 149 6.76 -10.73 -9.93
C ILE A 149 5.80 -9.71 -9.32
N ILE A 150 5.95 -9.42 -8.02
CA ILE A 150 5.31 -8.27 -7.39
C ILE A 150 6.27 -7.58 -6.44
N PHE A 151 6.34 -6.27 -6.51
CA PHE A 151 7.07 -5.45 -5.53
C PHE A 151 6.39 -4.09 -5.34
N PRO A 152 6.42 -3.53 -4.09
CA PRO A 152 5.92 -2.18 -3.85
C PRO A 152 6.96 -1.15 -4.29
N ASN A 153 6.50 -0.06 -4.85
CA ASN A 153 7.36 1.07 -5.18
C ASN A 153 6.66 2.40 -4.88
N PRO A 154 7.06 3.10 -3.80
CA PRO A 154 8.07 2.78 -2.77
C PRO A 154 7.74 1.53 -1.93
N ASN A 155 8.79 0.80 -1.53
CA ASN A 155 8.64 -0.40 -0.70
C ASN A 155 8.15 -0.05 0.73
N ALA A 156 7.33 -0.91 1.30
CA ALA A 156 6.95 -0.86 2.71
C ALA A 156 7.46 -2.14 3.42
N PRO A 157 8.23 -2.03 4.53
CA PRO A 157 8.32 -0.86 5.43
C PRO A 157 9.48 0.11 5.16
N THR A 158 10.34 -0.11 4.19
CA THR A 158 11.62 0.60 4.03
C THR A 158 11.49 2.04 3.48
N ALA A 159 10.38 2.38 2.83
CA ALA A 159 10.11 3.64 2.14
C ALA A 159 11.04 3.94 0.94
N ILE A 160 11.83 2.97 0.49
CA ILE A 160 12.74 3.11 -0.63
C ILE A 160 11.96 3.09 -1.94
N TYR A 161 12.27 4.03 -2.81
CA TYR A 161 11.76 4.15 -4.17
C TYR A 161 12.85 3.73 -5.16
N GLU A 162 12.49 2.84 -6.07
CA GLU A 162 13.31 2.48 -7.22
C GLU A 162 12.87 3.31 -8.43
N ASP A 163 13.82 3.78 -9.23
CA ASP A 163 13.52 4.61 -10.38
C ASP A 163 12.82 3.85 -11.52
N LEU A 164 12.36 4.61 -12.50
CA LEU A 164 11.61 4.02 -13.61
C LEU A 164 12.48 3.12 -14.50
N GLU A 165 13.77 3.40 -14.59
CA GLU A 165 14.77 2.62 -15.32
C GLU A 165 14.95 1.23 -14.67
N PHE A 166 14.89 1.15 -13.35
CA PHE A 166 14.88 -0.12 -12.61
C PHE A 166 13.63 -0.93 -12.96
N VAL A 167 12.45 -0.31 -12.89
CA VAL A 167 11.18 -1.00 -13.22
C VAL A 167 11.19 -1.48 -14.67
N GLU A 168 11.67 -0.65 -15.58
CA GLU A 168 11.76 -1.00 -16.99
C GLU A 168 12.73 -2.16 -17.26
N ASP A 169 13.82 -2.24 -16.52
CA ASP A 169 14.78 -3.33 -16.62
C ASP A 169 14.15 -4.68 -16.18
N ILE A 170 13.44 -4.69 -15.05
CA ILE A 170 12.68 -5.88 -14.59
C ILE A 170 11.68 -6.33 -15.66
N LEU A 171 10.94 -5.42 -16.26
CA LEU A 171 9.96 -5.73 -17.32
C LEU A 171 10.62 -6.33 -18.56
N LYS A 172 11.79 -5.81 -18.98
CA LYS A 172 12.54 -6.31 -20.14
C LYS A 172 13.05 -7.75 -19.93
N GLN A 173 13.55 -8.04 -18.73
CA GLN A 173 14.10 -9.35 -18.40
C GLN A 173 13.01 -10.42 -18.19
N ASN A 174 11.77 -10.01 -17.91
CA ASN A 174 10.67 -10.91 -17.54
C ASN A 174 9.50 -10.87 -18.55
N ARG A 175 9.79 -10.91 -19.86
CA ARG A 175 8.77 -10.79 -20.93
C ARG A 175 7.68 -11.86 -20.91
N ASN A 176 7.92 -12.99 -20.28
CA ASN A 176 6.98 -14.11 -20.19
C ASN A 176 6.28 -14.19 -18.82
N SER A 177 6.52 -13.23 -17.94
CA SER A 177 5.92 -13.17 -16.60
C SER A 177 5.20 -11.85 -16.38
N ILE A 178 4.07 -11.89 -15.68
CA ILE A 178 3.38 -10.66 -15.24
C ILE A 178 4.21 -10.00 -14.13
N VAL A 179 4.41 -8.69 -14.25
CA VAL A 179 5.07 -7.86 -13.25
C VAL A 179 4.04 -6.88 -12.68
N ILE A 180 3.80 -6.99 -11.38
CA ILE A 180 2.90 -6.10 -10.64
C ILE A 180 3.76 -5.11 -9.86
N VAL A 181 3.58 -3.81 -10.12
CA VAL A 181 4.17 -2.73 -9.35
C VAL A 181 3.11 -2.16 -8.42
N ASP A 182 3.27 -2.41 -7.12
CA ASP A 182 2.35 -1.88 -6.11
C ASP A 182 2.76 -0.47 -5.71
N GLU A 183 2.04 0.50 -6.23
CA GLU A 183 2.29 1.92 -6.08
C GLU A 183 1.42 2.58 -4.99
N ALA A 184 1.17 1.89 -3.89
CA ALA A 184 0.37 2.45 -2.79
C ALA A 184 0.91 3.78 -2.23
N TYR A 185 2.18 4.10 -2.46
CA TYR A 185 2.86 5.29 -1.93
C TYR A 185 3.50 6.18 -3.00
N ILE A 186 3.28 5.91 -4.28
CA ILE A 186 3.97 6.58 -5.39
C ILE A 186 3.73 8.10 -5.41
N ASP A 187 2.55 8.55 -4.99
CA ASP A 187 2.18 9.97 -4.95
C ASP A 187 3.13 10.82 -4.07
N PHE A 188 3.85 10.19 -3.14
CA PHE A 188 4.83 10.85 -2.27
C PHE A 188 6.28 10.74 -2.76
N ALA A 189 6.52 10.05 -3.87
CA ALA A 189 7.86 9.68 -4.34
C ALA A 189 8.30 10.43 -5.59
N GLY A 190 8.07 9.82 -6.75
CA GLY A 190 8.62 10.26 -8.02
C GLY A 190 7.78 9.84 -9.22
N ARG A 191 8.44 9.34 -10.26
CA ARG A 191 7.78 8.89 -11.48
C ARG A 191 7.10 7.54 -11.27
N SER A 192 5.87 7.42 -11.76
CA SER A 192 5.08 6.19 -11.70
C SER A 192 5.40 5.26 -12.86
N ALA A 193 5.34 3.94 -12.62
CA ALA A 193 5.38 2.92 -13.66
C ALA A 193 4.23 3.02 -14.66
N MET A 194 3.21 3.84 -14.38
CA MET A 194 2.17 4.22 -15.34
C MET A 194 2.72 4.76 -16.65
N GLU A 195 3.90 5.41 -16.64
CA GLU A 195 4.57 5.89 -17.85
C GLU A 195 5.04 4.76 -18.80
N LEU A 196 5.04 3.51 -18.31
CA LEU A 196 5.44 2.33 -19.07
C LEU A 196 4.25 1.48 -19.55
N ILE A 197 3.01 1.84 -19.21
CA ILE A 197 1.84 0.99 -19.40
C ILE A 197 1.57 0.66 -20.88
N ASP A 198 1.78 1.61 -21.78
CA ASP A 198 1.60 1.42 -23.20
C ASP A 198 2.78 0.74 -23.89
N LYS A 199 3.90 0.58 -23.17
CA LYS A 199 5.14 0.01 -23.70
C LYS A 199 5.31 -1.47 -23.36
N TYR A 200 4.71 -1.91 -22.26
CA TYR A 200 4.87 -3.26 -21.72
C TYR A 200 3.53 -3.95 -21.47
N ASP A 201 3.26 -4.99 -22.23
CA ASP A 201 2.04 -5.81 -22.15
C ASP A 201 1.96 -6.71 -20.92
N ASN A 202 3.05 -6.86 -20.17
CA ASN A 202 3.18 -7.65 -18.96
C ASN A 202 3.19 -6.81 -17.66
N LEU A 203 2.92 -5.50 -17.73
CA LEU A 203 2.89 -4.60 -16.57
C LEU A 203 1.48 -4.42 -16.02
N ILE A 204 1.36 -4.52 -14.70
CA ILE A 204 0.17 -4.10 -13.94
C ILE A 204 0.64 -3.11 -12.88
N VAL A 205 0.02 -1.94 -12.81
CA VAL A 205 0.25 -0.95 -11.76
C VAL A 205 -0.95 -0.93 -10.83
N THR A 206 -0.77 -1.14 -9.53
CA THR A 206 -1.83 -1.05 -8.53
C THR A 206 -1.65 0.19 -7.66
N GLN A 207 -2.74 0.88 -7.35
CA GLN A 207 -2.73 2.06 -6.49
C GLN A 207 -3.95 2.06 -5.55
N THR A 208 -3.98 3.01 -4.60
CA THR A 208 -5.01 3.07 -3.55
C THR A 208 -5.43 4.49 -3.20
N PHE A 209 -6.69 4.65 -2.81
CA PHE A 209 -7.18 5.89 -2.20
C PHE A 209 -6.86 6.01 -0.70
N SER A 210 -6.35 4.93 -0.09
CA SER A 210 -6.13 4.85 1.36
C SER A 210 -5.04 5.78 1.88
N LYS A 211 -4.12 6.24 1.03
CA LYS A 211 -2.92 6.99 1.41
C LYS A 211 -3.04 8.46 0.98
N ALA A 212 -2.63 8.78 -0.23
CA ALA A 212 -2.57 10.17 -0.69
C ALA A 212 -3.96 10.83 -0.78
N ARG A 213 -5.02 10.08 -1.07
CA ARG A 213 -6.40 10.61 -1.18
C ARG A 213 -7.20 10.61 0.13
N SER A 214 -6.59 10.28 1.28
CA SER A 214 -7.22 10.35 2.63
C SER A 214 -8.48 9.49 2.80
N MET A 215 -8.61 8.39 2.08
CA MET A 215 -9.84 7.59 2.02
C MET A 215 -9.66 6.14 2.47
N ALA A 216 -8.78 5.88 3.43
CA ALA A 216 -8.53 4.52 3.95
C ALA A 216 -9.82 3.81 4.41
N GLY A 217 -10.75 4.55 5.04
CA GLY A 217 -12.04 4.03 5.50
C GLY A 217 -13.05 3.73 4.37
N MET A 218 -12.86 4.29 3.16
CA MET A 218 -13.75 4.06 2.02
C MET A 218 -13.40 2.81 1.23
N ARG A 219 -12.21 2.24 1.44
CA ARG A 219 -11.79 1.00 0.79
C ARG A 219 -11.88 1.08 -0.74
N ILE A 220 -11.09 1.94 -1.38
CA ILE A 220 -10.98 2.05 -2.84
C ILE A 220 -9.55 1.76 -3.26
N GLY A 221 -9.38 0.81 -4.17
CA GLY A 221 -8.13 0.51 -4.85
C GLY A 221 -8.39 0.29 -6.33
N TYR A 222 -7.35 0.37 -7.14
CA TYR A 222 -7.46 0.16 -8.57
C TYR A 222 -6.17 -0.41 -9.16
N ALA A 223 -6.31 -1.01 -10.34
CA ALA A 223 -5.19 -1.41 -11.18
C ALA A 223 -5.34 -0.78 -12.56
N ILE A 224 -4.21 -0.47 -13.19
CA ILE A 224 -4.14 -0.02 -14.58
C ILE A 224 -3.18 -0.92 -15.32
N SER A 225 -3.60 -1.39 -16.50
CA SER A 225 -2.83 -2.31 -17.31
C SER A 225 -3.30 -2.34 -18.77
N ASN A 226 -2.74 -3.23 -19.54
CA ASN A 226 -3.22 -3.59 -20.87
C ASN A 226 -4.69 -4.07 -20.81
N PRO A 227 -5.55 -3.69 -21.79
CA PRO A 227 -6.97 -4.08 -21.82
C PRO A 227 -7.23 -5.59 -21.68
N ASP A 228 -6.40 -6.44 -22.25
CA ASP A 228 -6.57 -7.90 -22.14
C ASP A 228 -6.35 -8.40 -20.70
N LEU A 229 -5.38 -7.84 -19.97
CA LEU A 229 -5.15 -8.17 -18.56
C LEU A 229 -6.28 -7.66 -17.67
N ILE A 230 -6.78 -6.45 -17.93
CA ILE A 230 -7.94 -5.89 -17.20
C ILE A 230 -9.20 -6.71 -17.45
N ARG A 231 -9.42 -7.20 -18.70
CA ARG A 231 -10.51 -8.13 -19.00
C ARG A 231 -10.42 -9.40 -18.18
N CYS A 232 -9.22 -10.02 -18.09
CA CYS A 232 -9.00 -11.22 -17.26
C CYS A 232 -9.30 -10.96 -15.77
N LEU A 233 -8.89 -9.81 -15.21
CA LEU A 233 -9.24 -9.41 -13.84
C LEU A 233 -10.76 -9.29 -13.65
N ASN A 234 -11.46 -8.68 -14.60
CA ASN A 234 -12.92 -8.55 -14.54
C ASN A 234 -13.60 -9.92 -14.63
N ASP A 235 -13.13 -10.83 -15.48
CA ASP A 235 -13.69 -12.19 -15.60
C ASP A 235 -13.60 -12.94 -14.25
N VAL A 236 -12.47 -12.82 -13.54
CA VAL A 236 -12.29 -13.42 -12.20
C VAL A 236 -13.16 -12.69 -11.16
N LYS A 237 -13.17 -11.35 -11.16
CA LYS A 237 -14.03 -10.56 -10.26
C LYS A 237 -15.49 -10.96 -10.38
N TYR A 238 -16.04 -11.02 -11.58
CA TYR A 238 -17.43 -11.38 -11.80
C TYR A 238 -17.75 -12.84 -11.45
N SER A 239 -16.75 -13.69 -11.46
CA SER A 239 -16.86 -15.09 -11.02
C SER A 239 -16.73 -15.23 -9.49
N PHE A 240 -16.09 -14.28 -8.81
CA PHE A 240 -15.88 -14.29 -7.36
C PHE A 240 -16.94 -13.46 -6.60
N ASN A 241 -17.11 -12.18 -6.95
CA ASN A 241 -18.08 -11.25 -6.37
C ASN A 241 -18.37 -10.10 -7.35
N SER A 242 -19.53 -10.12 -7.97
CA SER A 242 -19.90 -9.14 -9.03
C SER A 242 -20.11 -7.72 -8.48
N TYR A 243 -20.55 -7.57 -7.22
CA TYR A 243 -20.95 -6.27 -6.63
C TYR A 243 -20.03 -5.90 -5.47
N THR A 244 -18.72 -5.85 -5.70
CA THR A 244 -17.73 -5.61 -4.65
C THR A 244 -17.78 -4.20 -4.08
N MET A 245 -17.95 -3.18 -4.93
CA MET A 245 -17.91 -1.77 -4.53
C MET A 245 -19.29 -1.29 -4.08
N ASN A 246 -19.34 -0.63 -2.91
CA ASN A 246 -20.60 -0.02 -2.45
C ASN A 246 -20.83 1.36 -3.09
N GLN A 247 -22.11 1.80 -3.14
CA GLN A 247 -22.50 3.06 -3.78
C GLN A 247 -21.82 4.29 -3.19
N THR A 248 -21.60 4.30 -1.87
CA THR A 248 -20.96 5.41 -1.18
C THR A 248 -19.50 5.55 -1.61
N ALA A 249 -18.77 4.45 -1.63
CA ALA A 249 -17.38 4.43 -2.07
C ALA A 249 -17.24 4.88 -3.54
N LEU A 250 -18.11 4.41 -4.43
CA LEU A 250 -18.10 4.79 -5.84
C LEU A 250 -18.30 6.31 -6.01
N ALA A 251 -19.34 6.88 -5.41
CA ALA A 251 -19.64 8.31 -5.54
C ALA A 251 -18.55 9.20 -4.88
N CYS A 252 -18.07 8.82 -3.69
CA CYS A 252 -16.98 9.53 -3.02
C CYS A 252 -15.66 9.43 -3.79
N GLY A 253 -15.38 8.28 -4.41
CA GLY A 253 -14.20 8.06 -5.23
C GLY A 253 -14.13 9.00 -6.43
N VAL A 254 -15.24 9.18 -7.14
CA VAL A 254 -15.37 10.11 -8.26
C VAL A 254 -15.01 11.53 -7.85
N GLU A 255 -15.56 12.02 -6.74
CA GLU A 255 -15.27 13.38 -6.26
C GLU A 255 -13.82 13.55 -5.78
N ALA A 256 -13.23 12.51 -5.18
CA ALA A 256 -11.83 12.55 -4.78
C ALA A 256 -10.86 12.56 -5.99
N VAL A 257 -11.24 11.99 -7.13
CA VAL A 257 -10.44 12.06 -8.37
C VAL A 257 -10.53 13.42 -9.02
N LYS A 258 -11.72 14.04 -9.02
CA LYS A 258 -11.99 15.34 -9.67
C LYS A 258 -11.19 16.49 -9.05
N ASP A 259 -10.96 16.48 -7.74
CA ASP A 259 -10.27 17.58 -7.05
C ASP A 259 -8.74 17.38 -7.03
N LYS A 260 -8.14 17.56 -8.20
CA LYS A 260 -6.69 17.43 -8.39
C LYS A 260 -5.90 18.46 -7.56
N VAL A 261 -6.39 19.68 -7.43
CA VAL A 261 -5.68 20.76 -6.71
C VAL A 261 -5.59 20.42 -5.22
N TYR A 262 -6.69 20.00 -4.60
CA TYR A 262 -6.70 19.59 -3.20
C TYR A 262 -5.78 18.39 -2.95
N PHE A 263 -5.82 17.41 -3.86
CA PHE A 263 -4.97 16.23 -3.80
C PHE A 263 -3.47 16.59 -3.84
N GLU A 264 -3.04 17.38 -4.83
CA GLU A 264 -1.65 17.80 -4.98
C GLU A 264 -1.15 18.63 -3.78
N GLU A 265 -2.01 19.50 -3.23
CA GLU A 265 -1.69 20.27 -2.03
C GLU A 265 -1.54 19.37 -0.79
N GLY A 266 -2.40 18.37 -0.63
CA GLY A 266 -2.31 17.38 0.44
C GLY A 266 -1.00 16.58 0.39
N VAL A 267 -0.64 16.09 -0.79
CA VAL A 267 0.63 15.38 -1.03
C VAL A 267 1.82 16.28 -0.70
N ARG A 268 1.83 17.53 -1.18
CA ARG A 268 2.91 18.49 -0.91
C ARG A 268 3.12 18.73 0.58
N LYS A 269 2.04 18.93 1.36
CA LYS A 269 2.11 19.10 2.82
C LYS A 269 2.77 17.91 3.52
N ILE A 270 2.43 16.70 3.11
CA ILE A 270 3.01 15.48 3.68
C ILE A 270 4.48 15.38 3.32
N VAL A 271 4.86 15.63 2.07
CA VAL A 271 6.24 15.59 1.63
C VAL A 271 7.09 16.64 2.36
N GLU A 272 6.61 17.88 2.49
CA GLU A 272 7.30 18.95 3.24
C GLU A 272 7.49 18.57 4.71
N THR A 273 6.46 18.00 5.35
CA THR A 273 6.55 17.53 6.75
C THR A 273 7.52 16.36 6.86
N ARG A 274 7.54 15.43 5.90
CA ARG A 274 8.49 14.32 5.86
C ARG A 274 9.94 14.81 5.77
N GLU A 275 10.24 15.71 4.84
CA GLU A 275 11.60 16.21 4.69
C GLU A 275 12.09 16.93 5.95
N TRP A 276 11.24 17.75 6.57
CA TRP A 276 11.55 18.34 7.87
C TRP A 276 11.74 17.27 8.98
N ALA A 277 10.89 16.25 9.02
CA ALA A 277 11.01 15.18 10.02
C ALA A 277 12.31 14.39 9.84
N LYS A 278 12.79 14.18 8.61
CA LYS A 278 14.09 13.58 8.33
C LYS A 278 15.22 14.42 8.93
N GLU A 279 15.18 15.75 8.79
CA GLU A 279 16.17 16.63 9.40
C GLU A 279 16.17 16.56 10.94
N GLU A 280 14.99 16.54 11.56
CA GLU A 280 14.88 16.43 13.02
C GLU A 280 15.39 15.06 13.54
N LEU A 281 15.07 13.97 12.82
CA LEU A 281 15.60 12.63 13.15
C LEU A 281 17.13 12.58 13.04
N LEU A 282 17.71 13.17 12.01
CA LEU A 282 19.18 13.24 11.86
C LEU A 282 19.83 14.02 13.00
N LYS A 283 19.25 15.15 13.43
CA LYS A 283 19.73 15.94 14.60
C LYS A 283 19.71 15.12 15.90
N LEU A 284 18.80 14.17 16.01
CA LEU A 284 18.68 13.25 17.15
C LEU A 284 19.53 11.99 17.01
N GLY A 285 20.28 11.82 15.93
CA GLY A 285 21.19 10.70 15.71
C GLY A 285 20.53 9.45 15.13
N PHE A 286 19.30 9.52 14.63
CA PHE A 286 18.67 8.43 13.90
C PHE A 286 19.32 8.22 12.53
N VAL A 287 19.27 6.99 12.06
CA VAL A 287 19.66 6.58 10.71
C VAL A 287 18.46 5.92 10.02
N PHE A 288 18.30 6.18 8.74
CA PHE A 288 17.18 5.68 7.92
C PHE A 288 17.55 5.70 6.44
N PRO A 289 16.95 4.81 5.61
CA PRO A 289 17.02 4.92 4.15
C PRO A 289 16.35 6.23 3.66
N ASP A 290 16.66 6.67 2.42
CA ASP A 290 16.00 7.85 1.84
C ASP A 290 14.50 7.58 1.63
N ALA A 291 13.70 8.04 2.58
CA ALA A 291 12.26 7.79 2.60
C ALA A 291 11.54 8.57 1.50
N LYS A 292 10.76 7.86 0.68
CA LYS A 292 9.93 8.41 -0.41
C LYS A 292 8.44 8.06 -0.27
N ALA A 293 8.00 7.53 0.88
CA ALA A 293 6.61 7.27 1.21
C ALA A 293 6.06 8.32 2.21
N ASN A 294 4.83 8.16 2.68
CA ASN A 294 4.29 8.96 3.79
C ASN A 294 4.69 8.42 5.17
N PHE A 295 5.85 7.78 5.27
CA PHE A 295 6.45 7.28 6.50
C PHE A 295 7.97 7.24 6.38
N ILE A 296 8.65 7.15 7.52
CA ILE A 296 10.09 6.98 7.62
C ILE A 296 10.36 5.67 8.36
N PHE A 297 11.32 4.89 7.88
CA PHE A 297 11.80 3.65 8.50
C PHE A 297 13.13 3.92 9.17
N ALA A 298 13.13 4.19 10.48
CA ALA A 298 14.27 4.73 11.20
C ALA A 298 14.69 3.88 12.39
N ARG A 299 16.00 3.84 12.66
CA ARG A 299 16.58 3.28 13.89
C ARG A 299 17.51 4.28 14.56
N HIS A 300 17.67 4.16 15.87
CA HIS A 300 18.70 4.89 16.61
C HIS A 300 19.83 3.94 17.01
N PRO A 301 21.12 4.23 16.71
CA PRO A 301 22.21 3.28 16.92
C PRO A 301 22.47 2.89 18.38
N LYS A 302 22.01 3.71 19.34
CA LYS A 302 22.27 3.54 20.78
C LYS A 302 21.01 3.25 21.60
N VAL A 303 19.84 3.24 20.99
CA VAL A 303 18.55 3.05 21.69
C VAL A 303 17.87 1.82 21.10
N ASP A 304 17.51 0.87 21.94
CA ASP A 304 16.74 -0.30 21.52
C ASP A 304 15.36 0.10 21.00
N ALA A 305 14.99 -0.40 19.81
CA ALA A 305 13.78 0.02 19.14
C ALA A 305 12.52 -0.48 19.85
N ASN A 306 12.55 -1.65 20.49
CA ASN A 306 11.41 -2.15 21.25
C ASN A 306 11.18 -1.36 22.53
N GLU A 307 12.27 -1.00 23.26
CA GLU A 307 12.15 -0.11 24.43
C GLU A 307 11.56 1.26 24.03
N LEU A 308 12.06 1.86 22.94
CA LEU A 308 11.55 3.13 22.44
C LEU A 308 10.10 3.02 21.99
N PHE A 309 9.73 1.92 21.31
CA PHE A 309 8.35 1.65 20.90
C PHE A 309 7.39 1.59 22.10
N GLN A 310 7.76 0.89 23.18
CA GLN A 310 6.95 0.80 24.39
C GLN A 310 6.83 2.17 25.08
N ALA A 311 7.94 2.90 25.21
CA ALA A 311 7.95 4.23 25.81
C ALA A 311 7.09 5.24 25.03
N LEU A 312 7.12 5.22 23.70
CA LEU A 312 6.23 6.02 22.84
C LEU A 312 4.76 5.66 23.09
N LYS A 313 4.44 4.37 23.11
CA LYS A 313 3.07 3.88 23.34
C LYS A 313 2.52 4.30 24.70
N GLU A 314 3.32 4.22 25.78
CA GLU A 314 2.97 4.68 27.12
C GLU A 314 2.68 6.18 27.18
N ASN A 315 3.26 6.95 26.23
CA ASN A 315 3.03 8.39 26.07
C ASN A 315 1.99 8.73 24.99
N ASN A 316 1.13 7.76 24.62
CA ASN A 316 0.08 7.91 23.62
C ASN A 316 0.58 8.30 22.21
N ILE A 317 1.80 7.91 21.85
CA ILE A 317 2.37 8.08 20.52
C ILE A 317 2.52 6.70 19.90
N PHE A 318 1.76 6.40 18.85
CA PHE A 318 1.69 5.08 18.24
C PHE A 318 2.49 5.05 16.94
N VAL A 319 3.56 4.28 16.91
CA VAL A 319 4.36 3.97 15.71
C VAL A 319 4.27 2.47 15.40
N ARG A 320 4.91 1.98 14.35
CA ARG A 320 4.94 0.55 14.03
C ARG A 320 6.33 -0.03 14.29
N HIS A 321 6.36 -1.20 14.91
CA HIS A 321 7.55 -2.02 15.18
C HIS A 321 7.30 -3.48 14.77
N TRP A 322 8.35 -4.20 14.39
CA TRP A 322 8.33 -5.63 14.09
C TRP A 322 9.47 -6.33 14.83
N ASN A 323 9.15 -7.40 15.53
CA ASN A 323 10.15 -8.29 16.11
C ASN A 323 10.52 -9.37 15.05
N ALA A 324 11.24 -8.94 14.01
CA ALA A 324 11.67 -9.80 12.91
C ALA A 324 13.12 -9.51 12.54
N PRO A 325 13.89 -10.53 12.09
CA PRO A 325 15.30 -10.35 11.73
C PRO A 325 15.50 -9.17 10.76
N ARG A 326 16.63 -8.47 10.91
CA ARG A 326 17.06 -7.30 10.13
C ARG A 326 16.25 -6.03 10.38
N ILE A 327 15.01 -6.08 10.85
CA ILE A 327 14.11 -4.93 11.03
C ILE A 327 13.67 -4.70 12.49
N ASP A 328 14.08 -5.56 13.42
CA ASP A 328 13.75 -5.48 14.85
C ASP A 328 14.32 -4.24 15.55
N GLN A 329 15.35 -3.61 14.98
CA GLN A 329 15.92 -2.35 15.47
C GLN A 329 15.38 -1.10 14.78
N TYR A 330 14.29 -1.24 13.99
CA TYR A 330 13.69 -0.12 13.27
C TYR A 330 12.25 0.16 13.73
N LEU A 331 11.89 1.42 13.68
CA LEU A 331 10.50 1.89 13.80
C LEU A 331 10.05 2.45 12.46
N ARG A 332 8.82 2.13 12.05
CA ARG A 332 8.16 2.83 10.94
C ARG A 332 7.26 3.92 11.52
N ILE A 333 7.58 5.15 11.19
CA ILE A 333 6.92 6.35 11.70
C ILE A 333 6.13 6.99 10.57
N THR A 334 4.80 6.94 10.63
CA THR A 334 3.93 7.63 9.68
C THR A 334 4.10 9.14 9.81
N ILE A 335 4.01 9.85 8.68
CA ILE A 335 4.03 11.32 8.69
C ILE A 335 2.64 11.84 9.05
N GLY A 336 2.52 12.40 10.23
CA GLY A 336 1.33 13.09 10.73
C GLY A 336 1.27 14.55 10.28
N THR A 337 0.36 15.33 10.90
CA THR A 337 0.41 16.79 10.82
C THR A 337 1.70 17.34 11.45
N ARG A 338 2.04 18.58 11.15
CA ARG A 338 3.21 19.23 11.75
C ARG A 338 3.17 19.16 13.29
N GLU A 339 2.03 19.41 13.90
CA GLU A 339 1.81 19.40 15.35
C GLU A 339 1.98 17.97 15.94
N GLU A 340 1.46 16.96 15.27
CA GLU A 340 1.64 15.56 15.68
C GLU A 340 3.12 15.14 15.64
N MET A 341 3.84 15.56 14.60
CA MET A 341 5.26 15.30 14.49
C MET A 341 6.08 16.11 15.52
N GLU A 342 5.72 17.33 15.82
CA GLU A 342 6.35 18.11 16.89
C GLU A 342 6.18 17.44 18.26
N THR A 343 4.98 16.90 18.55
CA THR A 343 4.73 16.10 19.76
C THR A 343 5.65 14.88 19.83
N LEU A 344 5.84 14.16 18.73
CA LEU A 344 6.79 13.05 18.65
C LEU A 344 8.21 13.53 18.93
N PHE A 345 8.66 14.61 18.31
CA PHE A 345 10.03 15.10 18.48
C PHE A 345 10.31 15.65 19.87
N ASP A 346 9.35 16.28 20.53
CA ASP A 346 9.49 16.73 21.91
C ASP A 346 9.71 15.56 22.87
N PHE A 347 8.95 14.46 22.66
CA PHE A 347 9.19 13.23 23.40
C PHE A 347 10.60 12.65 23.10
N LEU A 348 10.97 12.52 21.84
CA LEU A 348 12.25 11.93 21.44
C LEU A 348 13.45 12.73 21.98
N ARG A 349 13.39 14.06 21.97
CA ARG A 349 14.44 14.94 22.51
C ARG A 349 14.68 14.70 24.01
N THR A 350 13.61 14.46 24.77
CA THR A 350 13.70 14.16 26.19
C THR A 350 14.22 12.74 26.41
N TYR A 351 13.63 11.77 25.78
CA TYR A 351 13.96 10.34 25.95
C TYR A 351 15.42 10.02 25.60
N ILE A 352 15.92 10.56 24.47
CA ILE A 352 17.29 10.27 24.01
C ILE A 352 18.36 10.95 24.90
N LYS A 353 18.05 12.09 25.54
CA LYS A 353 18.98 12.73 26.48
C LYS A 353 19.16 11.95 27.77
N GLU A 354 18.19 11.12 28.13
CA GLU A 354 18.21 10.30 29.35
C GLU A 354 18.89 8.94 29.15
N LYS A 355 19.17 8.54 27.90
CA LYS A 355 19.85 7.31 27.50
C LYS A 355 21.31 7.54 27.11
#